data_d3233246440719a98d09ac3e47520919
#
_entry.id   d3233246440719a98d09ac3e47520919
#
_cell.length_a   1.000
_cell.length_b   1.000
_cell.length_c   1.000
_cell.angle_alpha   90.00
_cell.angle_beta   90.00
_cell.angle_gamma   90.00
#
_symmetry.space_group_name_H-M   'P 1'
#
loop_
_entity.id
_entity.type
_entity.pdbx_description
1 polymer ?
#
loop_
_entity_poly.entity_id
_entity_poly.type
_entity_poly.pdbx_seq_one_letter_code
_entity_poly.pdbx_strand_id
1 'polypeptide(L)'
;MVCRDWIFRSVSIVLLLCLCSSYGRAEQSDRQQMKGLDEQVQEIKSDVLSIAQELSRLEEKLLYPSGTQVAIFVAIAKGDPARLDAVRLQIDGQLVAHYIYSFKELDALRKGGVQRIYVGNVATGDHQLEVLVDGKLEGGADFSRTEHFSFRKDVKPKLVGLTVAGNAPVALGEW
;
A
#
# COMPACT_ATOMS: atom_id res chain seq x y z
N MET A 1 51.50 73.21 -15.17
CA MET A 1 51.63 72.17 -14.17
C MET A 1 50.27 71.49 -13.79
N VAL A 2 49.16 71.87 -14.41
CA VAL A 2 47.81 71.41 -14.05
C VAL A 2 47.38 70.15 -14.78
N CYS A 3 47.99 69.83 -15.93
CA CYS A 3 47.55 68.68 -16.76
C CYS A 3 48.02 67.28 -16.27
N ARG A 4 49.08 67.24 -15.42
CA ARG A 4 49.69 66.00 -14.94
C ARG A 4 48.91 65.40 -13.78
N ASP A 5 48.32 66.22 -12.95
CA ASP A 5 47.54 65.77 -11.79
C ASP A 5 46.15 65.23 -12.19
N TRP A 6 45.59 65.67 -13.31
CA TRP A 6 44.29 65.18 -13.83
C TRP A 6 44.39 63.75 -14.42
N ILE A 7 45.51 63.48 -15.10
CA ILE A 7 45.78 62.16 -15.64
C ILE A 7 45.99 61.11 -14.52
N PHE A 8 46.73 61.47 -13.47
CA PHE A 8 46.93 60.57 -12.33
C PHE A 8 45.65 60.33 -11.54
N ARG A 9 44.76 61.29 -11.43
CA ARG A 9 43.44 61.10 -10.78
C ARG A 9 42.51 60.21 -11.62
N SER A 10 42.49 60.33 -12.92
CA SER A 10 41.68 59.52 -13.79
C SER A 10 42.18 58.05 -13.86
N VAL A 11 43.51 57.86 -13.88
CA VAL A 11 44.12 56.50 -13.85
C VAL A 11 43.84 55.80 -12.51
N SER A 12 43.87 56.53 -11.40
CA SER A 12 43.57 55.99 -10.08
C SER A 12 42.12 55.57 -9.94
N ILE A 13 41.17 56.30 -10.53
CA ILE A 13 39.75 55.96 -10.52
C ILE A 13 39.46 54.70 -11.39
N VAL A 14 40.12 54.60 -12.53
CA VAL A 14 39.98 53.40 -13.39
C VAL A 14 40.59 52.17 -12.75
N LEU A 15 41.72 52.29 -12.05
CA LEU A 15 42.34 51.20 -11.31
C LEU A 15 41.45 50.71 -10.14
N LEU A 16 40.79 51.65 -9.44
CA LEU A 16 39.88 51.36 -8.34
C LEU A 16 38.61 50.63 -8.82
N LEU A 17 38.06 51.00 -9.98
CA LEU A 17 36.92 50.35 -10.63
C LEU A 17 37.22 48.94 -11.11
N CYS A 18 38.44 48.65 -11.59
CA CYS A 18 38.86 47.30 -11.98
C CYS A 18 39.00 46.35 -10.79
N LEU A 19 39.40 46.83 -9.62
CA LEU A 19 39.49 46.00 -8.40
C LEU A 19 38.14 45.61 -7.85
N CYS A 20 37.10 46.41 -8.00
CA CYS A 20 35.74 46.05 -7.58
C CYS A 20 35.06 44.95 -8.45
N SER A 21 35.50 44.78 -9.71
CA SER A 21 34.92 43.80 -10.62
C SER A 21 35.35 42.35 -10.35
N SER A 22 36.38 42.14 -9.54
CA SER A 22 36.95 40.82 -9.26
C SER A 22 36.28 40.12 -8.07
N TYR A 23 35.64 40.85 -7.17
CA TYR A 23 35.02 40.27 -5.98
C TYR A 23 33.67 39.60 -6.23
N GLY A 24 32.96 39.92 -7.30
CA GLY A 24 31.62 39.36 -7.60
C GLY A 24 31.61 37.97 -8.23
N ARG A 25 32.74 37.49 -8.73
CA ARG A 25 32.82 36.21 -9.45
C ARG A 25 33.04 35.00 -8.54
N ALA A 26 33.68 35.17 -7.41
CA ALA A 26 33.95 34.07 -6.47
C ALA A 26 32.68 33.56 -5.77
N GLU A 27 31.78 34.45 -5.39
CA GLU A 27 30.54 34.13 -4.68
C GLU A 27 29.50 33.38 -5.55
N GLN A 28 29.49 33.61 -6.87
CA GLN A 28 28.61 32.89 -7.79
C GLN A 28 29.07 31.44 -8.05
N SER A 29 30.39 31.22 -8.07
CA SER A 29 30.96 29.87 -8.24
C SER A 29 30.64 28.97 -7.03
N ASP A 30 30.76 29.50 -5.81
CA ASP A 30 30.48 28.77 -4.58
C ASP A 30 28.99 28.44 -4.43
N ARG A 31 28.10 29.33 -4.80
CA ARG A 31 26.64 29.09 -4.79
C ARG A 31 26.22 28.06 -5.84
N GLN A 32 26.86 28.00 -6.99
CA GLN A 32 26.61 27.01 -8.01
C GLN A 32 27.12 25.62 -7.59
N GLN A 33 28.28 25.56 -6.94
CA GLN A 33 28.82 24.32 -6.39
C GLN A 33 27.97 23.78 -5.23
N MET A 34 27.48 24.66 -4.33
CA MET A 34 26.59 24.27 -3.24
C MET A 34 25.24 23.76 -3.76
N LYS A 35 24.67 24.38 -4.81
CA LYS A 35 23.45 23.86 -5.44
C LYS A 35 23.67 22.49 -6.09
N GLY A 36 24.79 22.28 -6.75
CA GLY A 36 25.13 20.98 -7.33
C GLY A 36 25.31 19.89 -6.28
N LEU A 37 25.91 20.23 -5.13
CA LEU A 37 26.06 19.32 -3.99
C LEU A 37 24.69 18.99 -3.35
N ASP A 38 23.82 19.96 -3.18
CA ASP A 38 22.46 19.75 -2.66
C ASP A 38 21.65 18.84 -3.59
N GLU A 39 21.77 19.04 -4.91
CA GLU A 39 21.12 18.21 -5.90
C GLU A 39 21.63 16.77 -5.86
N GLN A 40 22.95 16.56 -5.77
CA GLN A 40 23.55 15.24 -5.60
C GLN A 40 23.15 14.56 -4.28
N VAL A 41 23.06 15.29 -3.19
CA VAL A 41 22.59 14.77 -1.91
C VAL A 41 21.12 14.34 -1.99
N GLN A 42 20.28 15.09 -2.68
CA GLN A 42 18.87 14.71 -2.87
C GLN A 42 18.75 13.47 -3.78
N GLU A 43 19.56 13.38 -4.82
CA GLU A 43 19.61 12.21 -5.70
C GLU A 43 20.04 10.95 -4.93
N ILE A 44 21.15 11.03 -4.19
CA ILE A 44 21.62 9.92 -3.33
C ILE A 44 20.57 9.52 -2.30
N LYS A 45 19.89 10.49 -1.68
CA LYS A 45 18.82 10.22 -0.72
C LYS A 45 17.64 9.49 -1.38
N SER A 46 17.26 9.91 -2.59
CA SER A 46 16.23 9.24 -3.38
C SER A 46 16.61 7.80 -3.72
N ASP A 47 17.86 7.60 -4.15
CA ASP A 47 18.39 6.29 -4.50
C ASP A 47 18.43 5.35 -3.29
N VAL A 48 18.90 5.84 -2.14
CA VAL A 48 18.92 5.07 -0.89
C VAL A 48 17.51 4.66 -0.47
N LEU A 49 16.53 5.55 -0.58
CA LEU A 49 15.13 5.21 -0.27
C LEU A 49 14.57 4.17 -1.26
N SER A 50 14.89 4.30 -2.54
CA SER A 50 14.50 3.32 -3.56
C SER A 50 15.10 1.95 -3.29
N ILE A 51 16.40 1.88 -3.00
CA ILE A 51 17.09 0.64 -2.65
C ILE A 51 16.49 0.01 -1.37
N ALA A 52 16.19 0.81 -0.36
CA ALA A 52 15.56 0.33 0.87
C ALA A 52 14.18 -0.28 0.61
N GLN A 53 13.37 0.34 -0.27
CA GLN A 53 12.07 -0.20 -0.68
C GLN A 53 12.22 -1.50 -1.47
N GLU A 54 13.21 -1.57 -2.35
CA GLU A 54 13.46 -2.77 -3.15
C GLU A 54 13.96 -3.93 -2.31
N LEU A 55 14.82 -3.66 -1.33
CA LEU A 55 15.27 -4.65 -0.33
C LEU A 55 14.10 -5.17 0.50
N SER A 56 13.24 -4.30 1.01
CA SER A 56 12.04 -4.71 1.77
C SER A 56 11.11 -5.58 0.92
N ARG A 57 10.93 -5.23 -0.36
CA ARG A 57 10.14 -6.02 -1.30
C ARG A 57 10.77 -7.39 -1.63
N LEU A 58 12.08 -7.45 -1.73
CA LEU A 58 12.80 -8.71 -1.95
C LEU A 58 12.76 -9.58 -0.69
N GLU A 59 12.91 -8.97 0.48
CA GLU A 59 12.77 -9.65 1.76
C GLU A 59 11.37 -10.25 1.92
N GLU A 60 10.32 -9.50 1.61
CA GLU A 60 8.94 -9.99 1.58
C GLU A 60 8.76 -11.15 0.61
N LYS A 61 9.34 -11.08 -0.59
CA LYS A 61 9.30 -12.18 -1.57
C LYS A 61 10.06 -13.43 -1.12
N LEU A 62 11.12 -13.27 -0.35
CA LEU A 62 11.89 -14.40 0.19
C LEU A 62 11.21 -15.02 1.40
N LEU A 63 10.63 -14.21 2.28
CA LEU A 63 9.87 -14.67 3.43
C LEU A 63 8.52 -15.27 3.01
N TYR A 64 7.90 -14.70 1.97
CA TYR A 64 6.59 -15.12 1.47
C TYR A 64 6.66 -15.38 -0.04
N PRO A 65 7.22 -16.53 -0.46
CA PRO A 65 7.21 -16.88 -1.88
C PRO A 65 5.78 -16.90 -2.40
N SER A 66 5.58 -16.59 -3.68
CA SER A 66 4.25 -16.49 -4.33
C SER A 66 3.35 -17.71 -4.11
N GLY A 67 3.92 -18.83 -3.75
CA GLY A 67 3.21 -20.04 -3.35
C GLY A 67 2.49 -19.97 -2.00
N THR A 68 2.79 -18.99 -1.13
CA THR A 68 2.16 -18.89 0.19
C THR A 68 0.84 -18.09 0.20
N GLN A 69 0.40 -17.58 -0.94
CA GLN A 69 -0.84 -16.82 -1.02
C GLN A 69 -2.08 -17.66 -0.70
N VAL A 70 -2.96 -17.04 0.10
CA VAL A 70 -4.34 -17.49 0.32
C VAL A 70 -5.27 -16.39 -0.16
N ALA A 71 -6.26 -16.76 -0.98
CA ALA A 71 -7.34 -15.86 -1.35
C ALA A 71 -8.67 -16.43 -0.85
N ILE A 72 -9.46 -15.60 -0.18
CA ILE A 72 -10.76 -15.96 0.38
C ILE A 72 -11.86 -15.22 -0.36
N PHE A 73 -12.82 -15.98 -0.83
CA PHE A 73 -13.96 -15.53 -1.60
C PHE A 73 -15.25 -15.75 -0.82
N VAL A 74 -16.22 -14.86 -0.99
CA VAL A 74 -17.56 -14.97 -0.44
C VAL A 74 -18.58 -15.02 -1.56
N ALA A 75 -19.49 -15.95 -1.44
CA ALA A 75 -20.69 -16.07 -2.27
C ALA A 75 -21.93 -16.22 -1.37
N ILE A 76 -23.10 -15.85 -1.88
CA ILE A 76 -24.39 -16.13 -1.22
C ILE A 76 -24.98 -17.39 -1.86
N ALA A 77 -25.56 -18.24 -1.03
CA ALA A 77 -26.24 -19.43 -1.51
C ALA A 77 -27.35 -19.07 -2.50
N LYS A 78 -27.44 -19.81 -3.60
CA LYS A 78 -28.39 -19.52 -4.67
C LYS A 78 -29.83 -19.55 -4.16
N GLY A 79 -30.56 -18.44 -4.38
CA GLY A 79 -31.95 -18.32 -3.97
C GLY A 79 -32.16 -18.00 -2.48
N ASP A 80 -31.09 -17.75 -1.74
CA ASP A 80 -31.21 -17.34 -0.34
C ASP A 80 -31.70 -15.87 -0.26
N PRO A 81 -32.79 -15.60 0.47
CA PRO A 81 -33.38 -14.26 0.59
C PRO A 81 -32.65 -13.38 1.62
N ALA A 82 -31.75 -13.93 2.41
CA ALA A 82 -31.05 -13.21 3.46
C ALA A 82 -30.24 -12.03 2.91
N ARG A 83 -30.14 -10.99 3.70
CA ARG A 83 -29.30 -9.83 3.45
C ARG A 83 -28.03 -9.96 4.27
N LEU A 84 -26.91 -10.04 3.59
CA LEU A 84 -25.59 -10.01 4.20
C LEU A 84 -25.20 -8.54 4.44
N ASP A 85 -24.94 -8.15 5.68
CA ASP A 85 -24.55 -6.81 6.04
C ASP A 85 -23.02 -6.68 6.17
N ALA A 86 -22.38 -7.63 6.86
CA ALA A 86 -20.92 -7.64 7.02
C ALA A 86 -20.34 -9.04 7.14
N VAL A 87 -19.07 -9.18 6.78
CA VAL A 87 -18.26 -10.37 7.01
C VAL A 87 -16.93 -9.96 7.63
N ARG A 88 -16.55 -10.64 8.70
CA ARG A 88 -15.22 -10.53 9.33
C ARG A 88 -14.51 -11.87 9.26
N LEU A 89 -13.22 -11.82 8.93
CA LEU A 89 -12.38 -12.99 8.86
C LEU A 89 -11.22 -12.84 9.83
N GLN A 90 -10.96 -13.90 10.57
CA GLN A 90 -9.75 -14.03 11.38
C GLN A 90 -9.02 -15.31 10.97
N ILE A 91 -7.71 -15.23 10.83
CA ILE A 91 -6.83 -16.39 10.64
C ILE A 91 -5.93 -16.47 11.86
N ASP A 92 -5.95 -17.63 12.54
CA ASP A 92 -5.18 -17.87 13.77
C ASP A 92 -5.39 -16.80 14.85
N GLY A 93 -6.62 -16.30 14.97
CA GLY A 93 -7.00 -15.25 15.91
C GLY A 93 -6.63 -13.81 15.48
N GLN A 94 -6.01 -13.64 14.31
CA GLN A 94 -5.71 -12.31 13.76
C GLN A 94 -6.79 -11.87 12.78
N LEU A 95 -7.34 -10.66 12.96
CA LEU A 95 -8.28 -10.07 12.02
C LEU A 95 -7.56 -9.76 10.70
N VAL A 96 -7.97 -10.44 9.62
CA VAL A 96 -7.36 -10.29 8.29
C VAL A 96 -8.26 -9.54 7.32
N ALA A 97 -9.58 -9.55 7.52
CA ALA A 97 -10.53 -8.80 6.73
C ALA A 97 -11.78 -8.43 7.52
N HIS A 98 -12.30 -7.24 7.25
CA HIS A 98 -13.64 -6.80 7.67
C HIS A 98 -14.27 -6.08 6.49
N TYR A 99 -15.38 -6.62 6.00
CA TYR A 99 -16.07 -6.10 4.82
C TYR A 99 -17.54 -5.82 5.13
N ILE A 100 -18.01 -4.64 4.75
CA ILE A 100 -19.41 -4.20 4.90
C ILE A 100 -19.98 -4.08 3.49
N TYR A 101 -21.11 -4.73 3.25
CA TYR A 101 -21.71 -4.84 1.94
C TYR A 101 -22.67 -3.67 1.62
N SER A 102 -22.49 -3.08 0.46
CA SER A 102 -23.45 -2.15 -0.13
C SER A 102 -24.59 -2.90 -0.84
N PHE A 103 -25.70 -2.23 -1.08
CA PHE A 103 -26.82 -2.80 -1.83
C PHE A 103 -26.43 -3.31 -3.22
N LYS A 104 -25.52 -2.62 -3.90
CA LYS A 104 -25.05 -2.98 -5.23
C LYS A 104 -24.27 -4.30 -5.24
N GLU A 105 -23.43 -4.48 -4.24
CA GLU A 105 -22.62 -5.68 -4.09
C GLU A 105 -23.47 -6.89 -3.70
N LEU A 106 -24.44 -6.69 -2.81
CA LEU A 106 -25.41 -7.71 -2.46
C LEU A 106 -26.24 -8.16 -3.65
N ASP A 107 -26.67 -7.23 -4.50
CA ASP A 107 -27.42 -7.59 -5.71
C ASP A 107 -26.54 -8.40 -6.67
N ALA A 108 -25.27 -8.08 -6.79
CA ALA A 108 -24.31 -8.84 -7.58
C ALA A 108 -24.08 -10.24 -7.01
N LEU A 109 -23.92 -10.37 -5.68
CA LEU A 109 -23.75 -11.66 -5.00
C LEU A 109 -25.01 -12.56 -5.15
N ARG A 110 -26.21 -11.99 -5.02
CA ARG A 110 -27.48 -12.69 -5.23
C ARG A 110 -27.67 -13.21 -6.66
N LYS A 111 -27.10 -12.51 -7.64
CA LYS A 111 -27.08 -12.93 -9.05
C LYS A 111 -26.02 -14.00 -9.35
N GLY A 112 -25.37 -14.53 -8.32
CA GLY A 112 -24.33 -15.56 -8.44
C GLY A 112 -22.92 -14.98 -8.56
N GLY A 113 -22.74 -13.71 -8.25
CA GLY A 113 -21.42 -13.09 -8.13
C GLY A 113 -20.64 -13.69 -6.96
N VAL A 114 -19.32 -13.62 -7.07
CA VAL A 114 -18.37 -14.03 -6.04
C VAL A 114 -17.44 -12.86 -5.76
N GLN A 115 -17.27 -12.53 -4.49
CA GLN A 115 -16.41 -11.44 -4.10
C GLN A 115 -15.17 -11.93 -3.37
N ARG A 116 -14.02 -11.48 -3.80
CA ARG A 116 -12.77 -11.70 -3.09
C ARG A 116 -12.63 -10.67 -1.97
N ILE A 117 -12.62 -11.12 -0.72
CA ILE A 117 -12.54 -10.26 0.45
C ILE A 117 -11.18 -10.26 1.12
N TYR A 118 -10.34 -11.27 0.85
CA TYR A 118 -8.99 -11.34 1.38
C TYR A 118 -8.00 -11.90 0.36
N VAL A 119 -6.82 -11.33 0.31
CA VAL A 119 -5.62 -11.91 -0.31
C VAL A 119 -4.44 -11.58 0.58
N GLY A 120 -3.75 -12.57 1.03
CA GLY A 120 -2.57 -12.40 1.87
C GLY A 120 -1.67 -13.62 1.84
N ASN A 121 -0.50 -13.48 2.43
CA ASN A 121 0.43 -14.57 2.60
C ASN A 121 0.15 -15.25 3.95
N VAL A 122 0.01 -16.56 3.91
CA VAL A 122 -0.15 -17.41 5.10
C VAL A 122 0.93 -18.47 5.05
N ALA A 123 1.57 -18.75 6.17
CA ALA A 123 2.61 -19.75 6.28
C ALA A 123 2.10 -21.14 5.83
N THR A 124 2.99 -22.06 5.53
CA THR A 124 2.61 -23.46 5.30
C THR A 124 2.29 -24.14 6.63
N GLY A 125 1.21 -24.90 6.68
CA GLY A 125 0.76 -25.58 7.89
C GLY A 125 -0.74 -25.64 8.00
N ASP A 126 -1.21 -26.03 9.18
CA ASP A 126 -2.63 -26.05 9.53
C ASP A 126 -3.01 -24.73 10.19
N HIS A 127 -4.09 -24.11 9.72
CA HIS A 127 -4.58 -22.82 10.16
C HIS A 127 -6.05 -22.88 10.56
N GLN A 128 -6.43 -22.00 11.49
CA GLN A 128 -7.83 -21.82 11.90
C GLN A 128 -8.39 -20.56 11.23
N LEU A 129 -9.51 -20.72 10.54
CA LEU A 129 -10.27 -19.62 9.95
C LEU A 129 -11.55 -19.43 10.75
N GLU A 130 -11.70 -18.27 11.36
CA GLU A 130 -12.94 -17.84 11.98
C GLU A 130 -13.66 -16.86 11.04
N VAL A 131 -14.92 -17.13 10.81
CA VAL A 131 -15.79 -16.33 9.94
C VAL A 131 -16.97 -15.84 10.75
N LEU A 132 -17.06 -14.54 10.95
CA LEU A 132 -18.22 -13.88 11.56
C LEU A 132 -19.05 -13.24 10.44
N VAL A 133 -20.31 -13.59 10.40
CA VAL A 133 -21.28 -13.10 9.40
C VAL A 133 -22.41 -12.39 10.12
N ASP A 134 -22.63 -11.13 9.77
CA ASP A 134 -23.74 -10.32 10.26
C ASP A 134 -24.71 -10.02 9.10
N GLY A 135 -25.99 -10.10 9.36
CA GLY A 135 -27.00 -9.86 8.33
C GLY A 135 -28.43 -9.84 8.84
N LYS A 136 -29.39 -9.87 7.91
CA LYS A 136 -30.83 -9.94 8.20
C LYS A 136 -31.49 -11.07 7.44
N LEU A 137 -32.34 -11.79 8.12
CA LEU A 137 -33.21 -12.79 7.52
C LEU A 137 -34.33 -12.11 6.69
N GLU A 138 -35.03 -12.89 5.86
CA GLU A 138 -36.14 -12.40 5.04
C GLU A 138 -37.22 -11.66 5.85
N GLY A 139 -37.48 -12.11 7.09
CA GLY A 139 -38.40 -11.45 8.02
C GLY A 139 -37.89 -10.18 8.69
N GLY A 140 -36.69 -9.70 8.36
CA GLY A 140 -36.08 -8.49 8.92
C GLY A 140 -35.36 -8.72 10.25
N ALA A 141 -35.38 -9.90 10.81
CA ALA A 141 -34.66 -10.25 12.05
C ALA A 141 -33.15 -10.24 11.77
N ASP A 142 -32.38 -9.60 12.68
CA ASP A 142 -30.94 -9.61 12.61
C ASP A 142 -30.39 -11.01 12.97
N PHE A 143 -29.35 -11.43 12.28
CA PHE A 143 -28.57 -12.59 12.67
C PHE A 143 -27.07 -12.26 12.71
N SER A 144 -26.40 -12.86 13.67
CA SER A 144 -24.95 -12.85 13.74
C SER A 144 -24.50 -14.28 13.99
N ARG A 145 -23.55 -14.75 13.18
CA ARG A 145 -23.09 -16.14 13.23
C ARG A 145 -21.59 -16.19 13.13
N THR A 146 -20.98 -16.97 14.00
CA THR A 146 -19.55 -17.26 13.98
C THR A 146 -19.35 -18.73 13.64
N GLU A 147 -18.54 -18.99 12.63
CA GLU A 147 -18.17 -20.34 12.22
C GLU A 147 -16.64 -20.48 12.25
N HIS A 148 -16.20 -21.69 12.63
CA HIS A 148 -14.77 -22.00 12.72
C HIS A 148 -14.45 -23.12 11.74
N PHE A 149 -13.43 -22.88 10.93
CA PHE A 149 -12.93 -23.84 9.95
C PHE A 149 -11.45 -24.07 10.16
N SER A 150 -10.98 -25.26 9.87
CA SER A 150 -9.56 -25.53 9.73
C SER A 150 -9.21 -25.74 8.24
N PHE A 151 -8.11 -25.19 7.81
CA PHE A 151 -7.60 -25.45 6.47
C PHE A 151 -6.08 -25.66 6.51
N ARG A 152 -5.63 -26.54 5.63
CA ARG A 152 -4.20 -26.77 5.44
C ARG A 152 -3.67 -25.94 4.29
N LYS A 153 -2.59 -25.22 4.53
CA LYS A 153 -1.86 -24.45 3.54
C LYS A 153 -0.58 -25.16 3.15
N ASP A 154 -0.49 -25.51 1.89
CA ASP A 154 0.71 -26.06 1.27
C ASP A 154 1.55 -24.97 0.62
N VAL A 155 2.64 -25.35 -0.04
CA VAL A 155 3.52 -24.45 -0.80
C VAL A 155 2.85 -23.83 -2.05
N LYS A 156 1.66 -24.28 -2.43
CA LYS A 156 0.89 -23.75 -3.57
C LYS A 156 -0.10 -22.68 -3.12
N PRO A 157 -0.47 -21.71 -3.98
CA PRO A 157 -1.57 -20.80 -3.69
C PRO A 157 -2.84 -21.57 -3.33
N LYS A 158 -3.59 -21.09 -2.32
CA LYS A 158 -4.85 -21.72 -1.90
C LYS A 158 -6.01 -20.76 -2.09
N LEU A 159 -7.07 -21.25 -2.70
CA LEU A 159 -8.34 -20.53 -2.87
C LEU A 159 -9.38 -21.16 -1.95
N VAL A 160 -9.99 -20.32 -1.12
CA VAL A 160 -11.01 -20.72 -0.15
C VAL A 160 -12.31 -20.01 -0.50
N GLY A 161 -13.36 -20.78 -0.72
CA GLY A 161 -14.71 -20.27 -0.98
C GLY A 161 -15.57 -20.36 0.28
N LEU A 162 -16.24 -19.29 0.64
CA LEU A 162 -17.23 -19.22 1.71
C LEU A 162 -18.60 -19.00 1.09
N THR A 163 -19.51 -19.96 1.26
CA THR A 163 -20.90 -19.80 0.85
C THR A 163 -21.75 -19.49 2.07
N VAL A 164 -22.34 -18.30 2.07
CA VAL A 164 -23.17 -17.78 3.15
C VAL A 164 -24.64 -18.00 2.82
N ALA A 165 -25.40 -18.50 3.81
CA ALA A 165 -26.85 -18.58 3.76
C ALA A 165 -27.45 -18.07 5.07
N GLY A 166 -28.63 -17.44 5.01
CA GLY A 166 -29.29 -16.90 6.20
C GLY A 166 -29.71 -17.96 7.21
N ASN A 167 -30.23 -19.09 6.73
CA ASN A 167 -30.78 -20.16 7.56
C ASN A 167 -29.90 -21.39 7.70
N ALA A 168 -28.72 -21.41 7.07
CA ALA A 168 -27.78 -22.51 7.14
C ALA A 168 -26.38 -22.04 7.58
N PRO A 169 -25.56 -22.93 8.17
CA PRO A 169 -24.18 -22.61 8.49
C PRO A 169 -23.41 -22.17 7.23
N VAL A 170 -22.35 -21.38 7.42
CA VAL A 170 -21.44 -21.05 6.32
C VAL A 170 -20.78 -22.33 5.83
N ALA A 171 -20.77 -22.53 4.53
CA ALA A 171 -20.11 -23.68 3.93
C ALA A 171 -18.71 -23.26 3.42
N LEU A 172 -17.69 -24.03 3.80
CA LEU A 172 -16.34 -23.90 3.27
C LEU A 172 -16.21 -24.77 2.02
N GLY A 173 -15.72 -24.20 0.94
CA GLY A 173 -15.37 -24.91 -0.30
C GLY A 173 -13.94 -24.58 -0.74
N GLU A 174 -13.29 -25.50 -1.43
CA GLU A 174 -12.05 -25.23 -2.16
C GLU A 174 -12.40 -24.94 -3.62
N TRP A 175 -11.75 -23.97 -4.22
CA TRP A 175 -12.00 -23.51 -5.59
C TRP A 175 -10.81 -23.81 -6.49
#